data_d40f83dd4608359d22dfdb4b81317290
#
_entry.id   d40f83dd4608359d22dfdb4b81317290
#
_cell.length_a   1.000
_cell.length_b   1.000
_cell.length_c   1.000
_cell.angle_alpha   90.00
_cell.angle_beta   90.00
_cell.angle_gamma   90.00
#
_symmetry.space_group_name_H-M   'P 1'
#
loop_
_entity.id
_entity.type
_entity.pdbx_description
1 polymer ?
#
loop_
_entity_poly.entity_id
_entity_poly.type
_entity_poly.pdbx_seq_one_letter_code
_entity_poly.pdbx_strand_id
1 'polypeptide(L)'
;LYPMVKFIQYRMHIKIRAVAIIIAMLAILSVIGLLIYFIVPPMVSQFQKLYEFILHWLHQTTHTNDFSRMAKDWAVQNQEAIERFFKSKDFSDTMKTAMPKVFSVIGQTANIIMSIIASCITLLYTFFILLDYEFLTTSWVKIFPKKNRPFWQELAQDVEREMNNYIRGQSLVALCMGIMFCIGFSLMDFPMAIGLGILIGVMDLVPYLHTFALIPTAFLAMLKAADTGQDFWMVFGLAFGLFCVVQIITDMFVTPKIMGKAMGLNPAILLLSLSVGGTLLGFIGLIVALPLTSLIIAYWQRYVTKEHLNEDEDNAQKTVESQQK
;
A
#
# COMPACT_ATOMS: atom_id res chain seq x y z
N LEU A 1 -9.18 8.99 10.08
CA LEU A 1 -9.21 9.98 11.18
C LEU A 1 -10.62 10.23 11.72
N TYR A 2 -11.57 10.60 10.88
CA TYR A 2 -12.92 10.96 11.32
C TYR A 2 -13.66 9.90 12.16
N PRO A 3 -13.68 8.59 11.80
CA PRO A 3 -14.28 7.56 12.64
C PRO A 3 -13.65 7.44 14.03
N MET A 4 -12.32 7.67 14.13
CA MET A 4 -11.62 7.69 15.42
C MET A 4 -12.02 8.89 16.27
N VAL A 5 -12.17 10.06 15.65
CA VAL A 5 -12.67 11.26 16.36
C VAL A 5 -14.06 11.00 16.92
N LYS A 6 -14.98 10.43 16.13
CA LYS A 6 -16.31 10.02 16.60
C LYS A 6 -16.22 9.02 17.75
N PHE A 7 -15.40 7.99 17.62
CA PHE A 7 -15.22 6.99 18.68
C PHE A 7 -14.74 7.63 19.98
N ILE A 8 -13.72 8.50 19.93
CA ILE A 8 -13.18 9.20 21.09
C ILE A 8 -14.24 10.12 21.69
N GLN A 9 -14.96 10.89 20.87
CA GLN A 9 -15.99 11.83 21.31
C GLN A 9 -17.14 11.11 22.02
N TYR A 10 -17.68 10.05 21.42
CA TYR A 10 -18.85 9.36 21.97
C TYR A 10 -18.49 8.35 23.07
N ARG A 11 -17.39 7.59 22.92
CA ARG A 11 -17.01 6.54 23.87
C ARG A 11 -16.32 7.10 25.11
N MET A 12 -15.52 8.15 24.97
CA MET A 12 -14.81 8.81 26.08
C MET A 12 -15.59 10.02 26.65
N HIS A 13 -16.81 10.26 26.19
CA HIS A 13 -17.69 11.36 26.64
C HIS A 13 -17.03 12.76 26.58
N ILE A 14 -16.16 13.01 25.62
CA ILE A 14 -15.48 14.29 25.45
C ILE A 14 -16.43 15.25 24.75
N LYS A 15 -16.95 16.23 25.50
CA LYS A 15 -17.94 17.21 24.98
C LYS A 15 -17.37 18.17 23.93
N ILE A 16 -16.06 18.43 23.98
CA ILE A 16 -15.40 19.41 23.11
C ILE A 16 -14.80 18.67 21.90
N ARG A 17 -15.36 18.90 20.70
CA ARG A 17 -14.92 18.27 19.45
C ARG A 17 -13.44 18.51 19.14
N ALA A 18 -12.94 19.74 19.37
CA ALA A 18 -11.55 20.08 19.17
C ALA A 18 -10.58 19.19 19.99
N VAL A 19 -10.92 18.90 21.23
CA VAL A 19 -10.11 18.02 22.11
C VAL A 19 -10.11 16.58 21.58
N ALA A 20 -11.25 16.07 21.12
CA ALA A 20 -11.33 14.73 20.54
C ALA A 20 -10.48 14.61 19.25
N ILE A 21 -10.43 15.66 18.42
CA ILE A 21 -9.60 15.73 17.23
C ILE A 21 -8.10 15.69 17.60
N ILE A 22 -7.69 16.52 18.57
CA ILE A 22 -6.29 16.56 19.02
C ILE A 22 -5.86 15.18 19.56
N ILE A 23 -6.67 14.54 20.38
CA ILE A 23 -6.39 13.20 20.92
C ILE A 23 -6.28 12.18 19.78
N ALA A 24 -7.21 12.21 18.79
CA ALA A 24 -7.15 11.32 17.63
C ALA A 24 -5.89 11.52 16.80
N MET A 25 -5.49 12.77 16.57
CA MET A 25 -4.26 13.11 15.83
C MET A 25 -3.02 12.64 16.59
N LEU A 26 -2.94 12.88 17.89
CA LEU A 26 -1.83 12.42 18.74
C LEU A 26 -1.77 10.89 18.79
N ALA A 27 -2.91 10.21 18.89
CA ALA A 27 -2.98 8.75 18.88
C ALA A 27 -2.42 8.16 17.57
N ILE A 28 -2.78 8.74 16.42
CA ILE A 28 -2.27 8.28 15.13
C ILE A 28 -0.78 8.58 14.97
N LEU A 29 -0.33 9.78 15.35
CA LEU A 29 1.09 10.11 15.33
C LEU A 29 1.90 9.19 16.24
N SER A 30 1.35 8.83 17.41
CA SER A 30 1.96 7.86 18.33
C SER A 30 2.05 6.48 17.70
N VAL A 31 0.99 5.99 17.04
CA VAL A 31 1.00 4.70 16.34
C VAL A 31 2.01 4.70 15.20
N ILE A 32 2.05 5.75 14.39
CA ILE A 32 3.05 5.88 13.30
C ILE A 32 4.46 5.92 13.89
N GLY A 33 4.69 6.69 14.96
CA GLY A 33 5.98 6.76 15.64
C GLY A 33 6.44 5.40 16.20
N LEU A 34 5.52 4.64 16.81
CA LEU A 34 5.78 3.29 17.28
C LEU A 34 6.10 2.32 16.13
N LEU A 35 5.34 2.38 15.03
CA LEU A 35 5.62 1.57 13.85
C LEU A 35 7.01 1.86 13.28
N ILE A 36 7.37 3.14 13.13
CA ILE A 36 8.70 3.56 12.70
C ILE A 36 9.77 3.04 13.67
N TYR A 37 9.56 3.20 14.97
CA TYR A 37 10.50 2.76 16.01
C TYR A 37 10.74 1.24 15.97
N PHE A 38 9.72 0.43 15.73
CA PHE A 38 9.86 -1.03 15.66
C PHE A 38 10.34 -1.55 14.29
N ILE A 39 9.99 -0.86 13.19
CA ILE A 39 10.28 -1.34 11.84
C ILE A 39 11.66 -0.88 11.35
N VAL A 40 12.02 0.39 11.60
CA VAL A 40 13.23 0.97 11.01
C VAL A 40 14.53 0.36 11.55
N PRO A 41 14.72 0.11 12.87
CA PRO A 41 15.96 -0.49 13.37
C PRO A 41 16.27 -1.87 12.78
N PRO A 42 15.34 -2.84 12.74
CA PRO A 42 15.58 -4.12 12.06
C PRO A 42 15.93 -3.97 10.58
N MET A 43 15.25 -3.07 9.86
CA MET A 43 15.56 -2.83 8.45
C MET A 43 17.00 -2.34 8.27
N VAL A 44 17.42 -1.33 9.03
CA VAL A 44 18.80 -0.79 8.95
C VAL A 44 19.84 -1.87 9.27
N SER A 45 19.63 -2.65 10.32
CA SER A 45 20.56 -3.74 10.67
C SER A 45 20.64 -4.81 9.59
N GLN A 46 19.55 -5.10 8.89
CA GLN A 46 19.52 -6.04 7.79
C GLN A 46 20.18 -5.50 6.52
N PHE A 47 20.05 -4.19 6.24
CA PHE A 47 20.81 -3.54 5.16
C PHE A 47 22.31 -3.54 5.41
N GLN A 48 22.74 -3.33 6.66
CA GLN A 48 24.15 -3.44 7.02
C GLN A 48 24.67 -4.86 6.81
N LYS A 49 23.93 -5.87 7.26
CA LYS A 49 24.27 -7.28 7.01
C LYS A 49 24.32 -7.62 5.51
N LEU A 50 23.40 -7.08 4.72
CA LEU A 50 23.40 -7.24 3.27
C LEU A 50 24.66 -6.64 2.65
N TYR A 51 25.08 -5.45 3.09
CA TYR A 51 26.30 -4.83 2.61
C TYR A 51 27.55 -5.68 2.94
N GLU A 52 27.70 -6.11 4.20
CA GLU A 52 28.77 -7.00 4.63
C GLU A 52 28.75 -8.33 3.85
N PHE A 53 27.58 -8.88 3.63
CA PHE A 53 27.35 -10.09 2.86
C PHE A 53 27.78 -9.94 1.39
N ILE A 54 27.43 -8.85 0.72
CA ILE A 54 27.85 -8.55 -0.64
C ILE A 54 29.38 -8.42 -0.71
N LEU A 55 30.01 -7.72 0.23
CA LEU A 55 31.47 -7.59 0.28
C LEU A 55 32.14 -8.95 0.49
N HIS A 56 31.63 -9.76 1.42
CA HIS A 56 32.14 -11.11 1.68
C HIS A 56 32.01 -12.00 0.44
N TRP A 57 30.85 -11.97 -0.23
CA TRP A 57 30.63 -12.71 -1.47
C TRP A 57 31.57 -12.30 -2.63
N LEU A 58 31.85 -11.01 -2.76
CA LEU A 58 32.79 -10.49 -3.76
C LEU A 58 34.24 -11.02 -3.53
N HIS A 59 34.61 -11.22 -2.26
CA HIS A 59 35.94 -11.69 -1.87
C HIS A 59 36.08 -13.21 -1.81
N GLN A 60 34.99 -13.98 -1.78
CA GLN A 60 35.05 -15.43 -1.80
C GLN A 60 35.43 -15.98 -3.18
N THR A 61 36.37 -16.92 -3.18
CA THR A 61 36.93 -17.53 -4.39
C THR A 61 36.25 -18.83 -4.81
N THR A 62 35.26 -19.32 -4.06
CA THR A 62 34.67 -20.64 -4.29
C THR A 62 33.56 -20.58 -5.35
N HIS A 63 33.76 -21.29 -6.45
CA HIS A 63 32.85 -21.35 -7.59
C HIS A 63 32.03 -22.64 -7.55
N THR A 64 30.73 -22.55 -7.40
CA THR A 64 29.87 -23.73 -7.38
C THR A 64 28.94 -23.85 -8.59
N ASN A 65 28.58 -22.75 -9.29
CA ASN A 65 27.67 -22.81 -10.44
C ASN A 65 27.99 -21.76 -11.51
N ASP A 66 27.67 -22.03 -12.78
CA ASP A 66 27.92 -21.13 -13.91
C ASP A 66 27.18 -19.81 -13.79
N PHE A 67 25.98 -19.81 -13.19
CA PHE A 67 25.20 -18.59 -12.92
C PHE A 67 25.86 -17.70 -11.86
N SER A 68 26.44 -18.29 -10.81
CA SER A 68 27.17 -17.52 -9.78
C SER A 68 28.49 -16.96 -10.32
N ARG A 69 29.12 -17.61 -11.29
CA ARG A 69 30.29 -17.05 -12.04
C ARG A 69 29.86 -15.81 -12.83
N MET A 70 28.81 -15.93 -13.63
CA MET A 70 28.34 -14.85 -14.49
C MET A 70 27.91 -13.63 -13.69
N ALA A 71 27.21 -13.85 -12.56
CA ALA A 71 26.83 -12.80 -11.62
C ALA A 71 28.03 -12.15 -10.93
N LYS A 72 29.06 -12.95 -10.58
CA LYS A 72 30.30 -12.46 -9.98
C LYS A 72 31.13 -11.66 -10.97
N ASP A 73 31.30 -12.15 -12.22
CA ASP A 73 32.02 -11.43 -13.26
C ASP A 73 31.35 -10.08 -13.55
N TRP A 74 30.01 -10.04 -13.59
CA TRP A 74 29.26 -8.80 -13.70
C TRP A 74 29.48 -7.88 -12.49
N ALA A 75 29.43 -8.42 -11.28
CA ALA A 75 29.62 -7.65 -10.05
C ALA A 75 31.04 -7.11 -9.90
N VAL A 76 32.05 -7.90 -10.28
CA VAL A 76 33.47 -7.47 -10.31
C VAL A 76 33.67 -6.38 -11.36
N GLN A 77 33.08 -6.54 -12.57
CA GLN A 77 33.15 -5.49 -13.60
C GLN A 77 32.47 -4.19 -13.16
N ASN A 78 31.44 -4.28 -12.32
CA ASN A 78 30.69 -3.13 -11.81
C ASN A 78 31.00 -2.81 -10.34
N GLN A 79 32.12 -3.34 -9.79
CA GLN A 79 32.45 -3.14 -8.37
C GLN A 79 32.51 -1.68 -7.98
N GLU A 80 33.10 -0.81 -8.81
CA GLU A 80 33.13 0.63 -8.54
C GLU A 80 31.75 1.28 -8.55
N ALA A 81 30.82 0.81 -9.38
CA ALA A 81 29.46 1.31 -9.41
C ALA A 81 28.67 0.85 -8.18
N ILE A 82 28.88 -0.41 -7.78
CA ILE A 82 28.28 -0.99 -6.56
C ILE A 82 28.84 -0.27 -5.32
N GLU A 83 30.17 -0.11 -5.22
CA GLU A 83 30.77 0.66 -4.12
C GLU A 83 30.35 2.13 -4.11
N ARG A 84 30.27 2.77 -5.29
CA ARG A 84 29.75 4.14 -5.40
C ARG A 84 28.30 4.23 -4.97
N PHE A 85 27.44 3.24 -5.29
CA PHE A 85 26.06 3.19 -4.87
C PHE A 85 25.95 3.07 -3.34
N PHE A 86 26.66 2.10 -2.72
CA PHE A 86 26.61 1.89 -1.27
C PHE A 86 27.40 2.94 -0.47
N LYS A 87 28.49 3.51 -1.03
CA LYS A 87 29.26 4.61 -0.44
C LYS A 87 28.77 5.99 -0.88
N SER A 88 27.78 6.05 -1.80
CA SER A 88 27.22 7.34 -2.20
C SER A 88 26.71 8.08 -0.97
N LYS A 89 27.06 9.37 -0.88
CA LYS A 89 26.51 10.23 0.17
C LYS A 89 24.99 10.10 0.23
N ASP A 90 24.32 9.98 -0.89
CA ASP A 90 22.88 9.84 -0.98
C ASP A 90 22.36 8.52 -0.39
N PHE A 91 23.04 7.37 -0.59
CA PHE A 91 22.65 6.10 0.04
C PHE A 91 23.08 6.04 1.49
N SER A 92 24.34 6.38 1.79
CA SER A 92 24.86 6.45 3.16
C SER A 92 24.12 7.50 3.99
N ASP A 93 23.80 8.65 3.40
CA ASP A 93 23.03 9.71 4.04
C ASP A 93 21.55 9.38 4.06
N THR A 94 20.99 8.63 3.12
CA THR A 94 19.64 8.11 3.20
C THR A 94 19.55 7.01 4.27
N MET A 95 20.52 6.11 4.37
CA MET A 95 20.56 5.07 5.43
C MET A 95 20.95 5.62 6.80
N LYS A 96 21.96 6.49 6.86
CA LYS A 96 22.36 7.20 8.09
C LYS A 96 21.41 8.33 8.44
N THR A 97 20.64 8.83 7.49
CA THR A 97 19.73 9.96 7.63
C THR A 97 18.26 9.53 7.63
N ALA A 98 17.90 8.32 7.17
CA ALA A 98 16.57 7.79 7.44
C ALA A 98 16.39 7.51 8.95
N MET A 99 17.42 7.03 9.65
CA MET A 99 17.37 6.87 11.11
C MET A 99 17.55 8.18 11.88
N PRO A 100 18.53 9.03 11.59
CA PRO A 100 18.62 10.32 12.27
C PRO A 100 17.69 11.38 11.68
N LYS A 101 17.18 11.29 10.46
CA LYS A 101 16.16 12.23 9.98
C LYS A 101 14.84 12.09 10.70
N VAL A 102 14.47 10.90 11.13
CA VAL A 102 13.38 10.75 12.11
C VAL A 102 13.81 11.35 13.46
N PHE A 103 15.11 11.27 13.83
CA PHE A 103 15.66 11.83 15.08
C PHE A 103 16.48 13.10 14.90
N SER A 104 17.12 13.38 13.73
CA SER A 104 17.91 14.60 13.45
C SER A 104 17.14 15.69 12.71
N VAL A 105 15.83 15.45 12.52
CA VAL A 105 14.92 16.59 12.42
C VAL A 105 15.20 17.57 13.56
N ILE A 106 15.84 17.15 14.60
CA ILE A 106 16.26 17.98 15.75
C ILE A 106 17.63 18.69 15.58
N GLY A 107 18.45 18.37 14.57
CA GLY A 107 19.88 18.80 14.52
C GLY A 107 20.37 19.71 13.39
N GLN A 108 19.60 19.99 12.32
CA GLN A 108 20.01 20.91 11.22
C GLN A 108 19.02 22.05 11.04
N THR A 109 19.37 23.21 11.57
CA THR A 109 18.46 24.30 11.95
C THR A 109 17.60 24.91 10.82
N ALA A 110 18.06 25.04 9.59
CA ALA A 110 17.30 25.73 8.53
C ALA A 110 16.27 24.83 7.81
N ASN A 111 16.64 23.60 7.44
CA ASN A 111 15.70 22.65 6.82
C ASN A 111 14.67 22.09 7.81
N ILE A 112 14.99 22.10 9.09
CA ILE A 112 14.12 21.69 10.18
C ILE A 112 12.98 22.67 10.37
N ILE A 113 13.27 23.96 10.41
CA ILE A 113 12.25 25.00 10.58
C ILE A 113 11.21 24.87 9.46
N MET A 114 11.65 24.71 8.21
CA MET A 114 10.74 24.53 7.08
C MET A 114 9.95 23.22 7.16
N SER A 115 10.56 22.11 7.58
CA SER A 115 9.87 20.83 7.77
C SER A 115 8.89 20.86 8.94
N ILE A 116 9.25 21.52 10.05
CA ILE A 116 8.35 21.72 11.19
C ILE A 116 7.17 22.61 10.77
N ILE A 117 7.43 23.72 10.06
CA ILE A 117 6.39 24.61 9.57
C ILE A 117 5.45 23.84 8.63
N ALA A 118 5.98 23.09 7.66
CA ALA A 118 5.18 22.29 6.74
C ALA A 118 4.34 21.22 7.48
N SER A 119 4.94 20.55 8.48
CA SER A 119 4.23 19.58 9.32
C SER A 119 3.15 20.26 10.16
N CYS A 120 3.46 21.40 10.78
CA CYS A 120 2.48 22.17 11.54
C CYS A 120 1.32 22.63 10.66
N ILE A 121 1.61 23.12 9.45
CA ILE A 121 0.58 23.51 8.48
C ILE A 121 -0.30 22.32 8.11
N THR A 122 0.30 21.16 7.81
CA THR A 122 -0.44 19.93 7.48
C THR A 122 -1.33 19.48 8.64
N LEU A 123 -0.83 19.49 9.86
CA LEU A 123 -1.58 19.15 11.06
C LEU A 123 -2.72 20.15 11.29
N LEU A 124 -2.46 21.43 11.08
CA LEU A 124 -3.45 22.51 11.21
C LEU A 124 -4.55 22.38 10.16
N TYR A 125 -4.23 22.12 8.90
CA TYR A 125 -5.23 21.80 7.87
C TYR A 125 -6.05 20.58 8.22
N THR A 126 -5.40 19.50 8.65
CA THR A 126 -6.08 18.27 9.07
C THR A 126 -7.03 18.55 10.23
N PHE A 127 -6.60 19.35 11.20
CA PHE A 127 -7.42 19.77 12.34
C PHE A 127 -8.67 20.54 11.91
N PHE A 128 -8.53 21.57 11.07
CA PHE A 128 -9.65 22.36 10.59
C PHE A 128 -10.60 21.57 9.69
N ILE A 129 -10.08 20.73 8.79
CA ILE A 129 -10.90 19.82 7.98
C ILE A 129 -11.73 18.88 8.86
N LEU A 130 -11.13 18.33 9.93
CA LEU A 130 -11.85 17.46 10.87
C LEU A 130 -12.84 18.23 11.74
N LEU A 131 -12.52 19.49 12.09
CA LEU A 131 -13.41 20.35 12.86
C LEU A 131 -14.69 20.66 12.08
N ASP A 132 -14.55 21.03 10.82
CA ASP A 132 -15.64 21.41 9.92
C ASP A 132 -16.08 20.28 8.98
N TYR A 133 -15.70 19.03 9.27
CA TYR A 133 -15.93 17.89 8.40
C TYR A 133 -17.38 17.74 7.96
N GLU A 134 -18.34 17.85 8.91
CA GLU A 134 -19.76 17.73 8.60
C GLU A 134 -20.27 18.89 7.74
N PHE A 135 -19.77 20.11 7.97
CA PHE A 135 -20.10 21.25 7.14
C PHE A 135 -19.52 21.09 5.73
N LEU A 136 -18.27 20.69 5.61
CA LEU A 136 -17.62 20.49 4.32
C LEU A 136 -18.28 19.37 3.52
N THR A 137 -18.64 18.25 4.14
CA THR A 137 -19.27 17.11 3.46
C THR A 137 -20.72 17.34 3.07
N THR A 138 -21.44 18.23 3.74
CA THR A 138 -22.86 18.49 3.44
C THR A 138 -23.09 19.78 2.65
N SER A 139 -22.22 20.78 2.80
CA SER A 139 -22.47 22.11 2.21
C SER A 139 -22.20 22.20 0.72
N TRP A 140 -21.24 21.42 0.18
CA TRP A 140 -20.95 21.41 -1.25
C TRP A 140 -22.15 20.94 -2.09
N VAL A 141 -23.02 20.09 -1.55
CA VAL A 141 -24.23 19.63 -2.23
C VAL A 141 -25.19 20.80 -2.53
N LYS A 142 -25.11 21.90 -1.76
CA LYS A 142 -25.94 23.09 -1.97
C LYS A 142 -25.62 23.83 -3.25
N ILE A 143 -24.43 23.61 -3.85
CA ILE A 143 -24.03 24.18 -5.15
C ILE A 143 -24.91 23.64 -6.27
N PHE A 144 -25.40 22.41 -6.14
CA PHE A 144 -26.22 21.76 -7.16
C PHE A 144 -27.71 22.21 -7.09
N PRO A 145 -28.44 22.16 -8.22
CA PRO A 145 -29.87 22.42 -8.24
C PRO A 145 -30.62 21.52 -7.24
N LYS A 146 -31.65 22.06 -6.62
CA LYS A 146 -32.44 21.37 -5.59
C LYS A 146 -32.91 19.98 -6.01
N LYS A 147 -33.28 19.80 -7.30
CA LYS A 147 -33.74 18.52 -7.89
C LYS A 147 -32.68 17.42 -7.81
N ASN A 148 -31.41 17.76 -7.98
CA ASN A 148 -30.31 16.77 -8.10
C ASN A 148 -29.54 16.60 -6.78
N ARG A 149 -29.84 17.36 -5.73
CA ARG A 149 -29.16 17.30 -4.43
C ARG A 149 -29.19 15.92 -3.77
N PRO A 150 -30.32 15.18 -3.77
CA PRO A 150 -30.37 13.85 -3.20
C PRO A 150 -29.37 12.90 -3.85
N PHE A 151 -29.28 12.91 -5.18
CA PHE A 151 -28.33 12.09 -5.93
C PHE A 151 -26.87 12.39 -5.54
N TRP A 152 -26.49 13.68 -5.51
CA TRP A 152 -25.12 14.06 -5.14
C TRP A 152 -24.78 13.76 -3.69
N GLN A 153 -25.76 13.82 -2.81
CA GLN A 153 -25.57 13.46 -1.40
C GLN A 153 -25.41 11.95 -1.23
N GLU A 154 -26.20 11.14 -1.92
CA GLU A 154 -26.08 9.68 -1.94
C GLU A 154 -24.71 9.26 -2.51
N LEU A 155 -24.33 9.82 -3.68
CA LEU A 155 -23.04 9.56 -4.30
C LEU A 155 -21.87 9.86 -3.36
N ALA A 156 -21.89 11.00 -2.67
CA ALA A 156 -20.83 11.37 -1.73
C ALA A 156 -20.73 10.39 -0.55
N GLN A 157 -21.86 9.96 -0.01
CA GLN A 157 -21.91 8.99 1.09
C GLN A 157 -21.41 7.60 0.63
N ASP A 158 -21.76 7.22 -0.59
CA ASP A 158 -21.30 5.95 -1.17
C ASP A 158 -19.79 5.98 -1.42
N VAL A 159 -19.25 7.08 -1.99
CA VAL A 159 -17.80 7.28 -2.17
C VAL A 159 -17.10 7.21 -0.80
N GLU A 160 -17.58 7.93 0.21
CA GLU A 160 -16.97 7.92 1.55
C GLU A 160 -16.97 6.51 2.15
N ARG A 161 -18.09 5.80 2.05
CA ARG A 161 -18.23 4.44 2.59
C ARG A 161 -17.32 3.45 1.88
N GLU A 162 -17.31 3.45 0.54
CA GLU A 162 -16.48 2.54 -0.25
C GLU A 162 -14.99 2.80 -0.03
N MET A 163 -14.56 4.07 -0.01
CA MET A 163 -13.19 4.46 0.28
C MET A 163 -12.75 4.01 1.67
N ASN A 164 -13.56 4.25 2.70
CA ASN A 164 -13.24 3.85 4.07
C ASN A 164 -13.15 2.33 4.22
N ASN A 165 -14.10 1.60 3.63
CA ASN A 165 -14.12 0.14 3.67
C ASN A 165 -12.90 -0.44 2.95
N TYR A 166 -12.59 0.08 1.76
CA TYR A 166 -11.46 -0.36 0.96
C TYR A 166 -10.12 -0.11 1.66
N ILE A 167 -9.86 1.14 2.08
CA ILE A 167 -8.58 1.49 2.72
C ILE A 167 -8.37 0.67 3.99
N ARG A 168 -9.42 0.51 4.81
CA ARG A 168 -9.35 -0.31 6.02
C ARG A 168 -9.10 -1.79 5.70
N GLY A 169 -9.83 -2.34 4.73
CA GLY A 169 -9.69 -3.73 4.31
C GLY A 169 -8.31 -4.00 3.72
N GLN A 170 -7.89 -3.18 2.76
CA GLN A 170 -6.59 -3.34 2.09
C GLN A 170 -5.40 -3.18 3.05
N SER A 171 -5.47 -2.22 3.99
CA SER A 171 -4.44 -2.08 5.01
C SER A 171 -4.32 -3.32 5.90
N LEU A 172 -5.44 -3.97 6.22
CA LEU A 172 -5.42 -5.18 7.02
C LEU A 172 -4.91 -6.39 6.22
N VAL A 173 -5.28 -6.52 4.95
CA VAL A 173 -4.74 -7.54 4.03
C VAL A 173 -3.23 -7.38 3.89
N ALA A 174 -2.75 -6.16 3.59
CA ALA A 174 -1.35 -5.83 3.46
C ALA A 174 -0.53 -6.14 4.74
N LEU A 175 -1.10 -5.85 5.91
CA LEU A 175 -0.49 -6.20 7.19
C LEU A 175 -0.39 -7.72 7.38
N CYS A 176 -1.46 -8.47 7.11
CA CYS A 176 -1.45 -9.93 7.18
C CYS A 176 -0.42 -10.52 6.21
N MET A 177 -0.38 -10.02 4.99
CA MET A 177 0.58 -10.45 3.96
C MET A 177 2.02 -10.18 4.38
N GLY A 178 2.30 -8.98 4.85
CA GLY A 178 3.63 -8.63 5.37
C GLY A 178 4.08 -9.54 6.51
N ILE A 179 3.20 -9.84 7.46
CA ILE A 179 3.48 -10.76 8.58
C ILE A 179 3.76 -12.18 8.05
N MET A 180 2.95 -12.69 7.12
CA MET A 180 3.15 -14.02 6.53
C MET A 180 4.50 -14.12 5.82
N PHE A 181 4.88 -13.10 5.04
CA PHE A 181 6.19 -13.05 4.40
C PHE A 181 7.34 -12.93 5.39
N CYS A 182 7.21 -12.10 6.43
CA CYS A 182 8.23 -12.02 7.49
C CYS A 182 8.47 -13.38 8.14
N ILE A 183 7.40 -14.11 8.48
CA ILE A 183 7.49 -15.43 9.08
C ILE A 183 8.08 -16.44 8.07
N GLY A 184 7.55 -16.49 6.85
CA GLY A 184 7.98 -17.44 5.83
C GLY A 184 9.45 -17.28 5.45
N PHE A 185 9.91 -16.06 5.22
CA PHE A 185 11.32 -15.79 4.93
C PHE A 185 12.23 -16.03 6.14
N SER A 186 11.77 -15.75 7.36
CA SER A 186 12.53 -16.04 8.58
C SER A 186 12.69 -17.55 8.80
N LEU A 187 11.66 -18.35 8.54
CA LEU A 187 11.74 -19.83 8.62
C LEU A 187 12.68 -20.42 7.57
N MET A 188 12.89 -19.72 6.49
CA MET A 188 13.84 -20.12 5.43
C MET A 188 15.25 -19.57 5.67
N ASP A 189 15.52 -18.89 6.77
CA ASP A 189 16.77 -18.14 7.01
C ASP A 189 17.16 -17.25 5.81
N PHE A 190 16.14 -16.60 5.22
CA PHE A 190 16.35 -15.80 4.02
C PHE A 190 17.01 -14.47 4.37
N PRO A 191 17.99 -13.98 3.58
CA PRO A 191 18.62 -12.70 3.84
C PRO A 191 17.57 -11.57 3.81
N MET A 192 17.66 -10.63 4.74
CA MET A 192 16.68 -9.54 4.91
C MET A 192 15.22 -10.00 5.08
N ALA A 193 14.99 -11.17 5.69
CA ALA A 193 13.65 -11.77 5.84
C ALA A 193 12.58 -10.78 6.34
N ILE A 194 12.86 -10.07 7.44
CA ILE A 194 11.92 -9.09 8.02
C ILE A 194 11.79 -7.87 7.12
N GLY A 195 12.92 -7.34 6.62
CA GLY A 195 12.91 -6.16 5.73
C GLY A 195 12.15 -6.41 4.45
N LEU A 196 12.36 -7.58 3.82
CA LEU A 196 11.67 -7.99 2.61
C LEU A 196 10.17 -8.20 2.86
N GLY A 197 9.80 -8.87 3.96
CA GLY A 197 8.40 -9.08 4.32
C GLY A 197 7.65 -7.77 4.59
N ILE A 198 8.29 -6.81 5.27
CA ILE A 198 7.71 -5.47 5.49
C ILE A 198 7.58 -4.73 4.16
N LEU A 199 8.61 -4.76 3.30
CA LEU A 199 8.57 -4.15 1.98
C LEU A 199 7.39 -4.70 1.15
N ILE A 200 7.22 -6.02 1.12
CA ILE A 200 6.12 -6.69 0.42
C ILE A 200 4.77 -6.26 0.99
N GLY A 201 4.63 -6.24 2.32
CA GLY A 201 3.41 -5.77 2.98
C GLY A 201 3.07 -4.31 2.66
N VAL A 202 4.07 -3.42 2.64
CA VAL A 202 3.85 -2.02 2.23
C VAL A 202 3.48 -1.90 0.76
N MET A 203 4.14 -2.66 -0.12
CA MET A 203 3.81 -2.68 -1.55
C MET A 203 2.39 -3.20 -1.80
N ASP A 204 1.90 -4.14 -0.98
CA ASP A 204 0.56 -4.71 -1.10
C ASP A 204 -0.57 -3.74 -0.70
N LEU A 205 -0.26 -2.54 -0.18
CA LEU A 205 -1.25 -1.46 -0.09
C LEU A 205 -1.86 -1.10 -1.46
N VAL A 206 -1.13 -1.37 -2.53
CA VAL A 206 -1.63 -1.37 -3.90
C VAL A 206 -1.66 -2.83 -4.38
N PRO A 207 -2.84 -3.38 -4.70
CA PRO A 207 -2.97 -4.78 -5.11
C PRO A 207 -2.02 -5.15 -6.25
N TYR A 208 -1.44 -6.32 -6.17
CA TYR A 208 -0.46 -6.89 -7.12
C TYR A 208 0.89 -6.18 -7.19
N LEU A 209 1.07 -5.01 -6.55
CA LEU A 209 2.36 -4.31 -6.59
C LEU A 209 3.47 -5.12 -5.88
N HIS A 210 3.11 -5.94 -4.89
CA HIS A 210 4.03 -6.85 -4.20
C HIS A 210 4.73 -7.85 -5.13
N THR A 211 4.15 -8.15 -6.31
CA THR A 211 4.78 -9.04 -7.31
C THR A 211 6.12 -8.50 -7.79
N PHE A 212 6.30 -7.18 -7.84
CA PHE A 212 7.59 -6.57 -8.16
C PHE A 212 8.68 -6.87 -7.12
N ALA A 213 8.31 -7.26 -5.90
CA ALA A 213 9.26 -7.69 -4.89
C ALA A 213 9.94 -9.03 -5.23
N LEU A 214 9.47 -9.77 -6.23
CA LEU A 214 10.20 -10.92 -6.79
C LEU A 214 11.56 -10.53 -7.34
N ILE A 215 11.74 -9.31 -7.84
CA ILE A 215 13.03 -8.82 -8.35
C ILE A 215 14.08 -8.78 -7.23
N PRO A 216 13.87 -8.01 -6.14
CA PRO A 216 14.82 -8.03 -5.01
C PRO A 216 14.90 -9.42 -4.34
N THR A 217 13.83 -10.22 -4.35
CA THR A 217 13.85 -11.58 -3.82
C THR A 217 14.77 -12.48 -4.65
N ALA A 218 14.73 -12.41 -5.98
CA ALA A 218 15.62 -13.16 -6.85
C ALA A 218 17.10 -12.78 -6.63
N PHE A 219 17.35 -11.48 -6.46
CA PHE A 219 18.70 -10.98 -6.14
C PHE A 219 19.20 -11.52 -4.80
N LEU A 220 18.38 -11.47 -3.75
CA LEU A 220 18.72 -12.01 -2.43
C LEU A 220 18.86 -13.54 -2.43
N ALA A 221 18.06 -14.25 -3.25
CA ALA A 221 18.20 -15.69 -3.44
C ALA A 221 19.54 -16.06 -4.10
N MET A 222 19.97 -15.26 -5.08
CA MET A 222 21.28 -15.43 -5.71
C MET A 222 22.41 -15.27 -4.69
N LEU A 223 22.35 -14.23 -3.87
CA LEU A 223 23.34 -13.99 -2.83
C LEU A 223 23.37 -15.14 -1.80
N LYS A 224 22.20 -15.60 -1.34
CA LYS A 224 22.11 -16.72 -0.41
C LYS A 224 22.66 -18.01 -1.01
N ALA A 225 22.33 -18.32 -2.25
CA ALA A 225 22.81 -19.50 -2.95
C ALA A 225 24.35 -19.50 -3.05
N ALA A 226 24.92 -18.32 -3.33
CA ALA A 226 26.38 -18.16 -3.41
C ALA A 226 27.08 -18.33 -2.06
N ASP A 227 26.48 -17.85 -0.97
CA ASP A 227 27.04 -17.94 0.38
C ASP A 227 26.95 -19.36 0.95
N THR A 228 25.80 -20.01 0.78
CA THR A 228 25.54 -21.34 1.32
C THR A 228 26.04 -22.48 0.44
N GLY A 229 26.52 -22.19 -0.79
CA GLY A 229 26.88 -23.20 -1.80
C GLY A 229 25.68 -23.97 -2.37
N GLN A 230 24.46 -23.52 -2.09
CA GLN A 230 23.22 -24.12 -2.62
C GLN A 230 22.99 -23.70 -4.08
N ASP A 231 22.16 -24.48 -4.78
CA ASP A 231 21.74 -24.11 -6.13
C ASP A 231 20.79 -22.91 -6.10
N PHE A 232 21.03 -21.93 -6.99
CA PHE A 232 20.19 -20.73 -7.11
C PHE A 232 18.71 -21.08 -7.35
N TRP A 233 18.47 -22.03 -8.28
CA TRP A 233 17.11 -22.41 -8.64
C TRP A 233 16.35 -23.06 -7.49
N MET A 234 17.06 -23.76 -6.60
CA MET A 234 16.48 -24.32 -5.40
C MET A 234 16.09 -23.22 -4.41
N VAL A 235 17.00 -22.29 -4.13
CA VAL A 235 16.74 -21.19 -3.17
C VAL A 235 15.66 -20.25 -3.70
N PHE A 236 15.73 -19.87 -4.97
CA PHE A 236 14.71 -19.02 -5.60
C PHE A 236 13.36 -19.74 -5.74
N GLY A 237 13.38 -21.02 -6.10
CA GLY A 237 12.18 -21.85 -6.20
C GLY A 237 11.43 -21.97 -4.88
N LEU A 238 12.14 -22.11 -3.75
CA LEU A 238 11.54 -22.08 -2.41
C LEU A 238 10.95 -20.71 -2.08
N ALA A 239 11.67 -19.62 -2.38
CA ALA A 239 11.17 -18.27 -2.19
C ALA A 239 9.94 -17.99 -3.06
N PHE A 240 9.95 -18.38 -4.32
CA PHE A 240 8.82 -18.28 -5.24
C PHE A 240 7.63 -19.13 -4.77
N GLY A 241 7.91 -20.35 -4.26
CA GLY A 241 6.90 -21.21 -3.64
C GLY A 241 6.23 -20.52 -2.44
N LEU A 242 7.00 -19.81 -1.61
CA LEU A 242 6.44 -19.00 -0.53
C LEU A 242 5.50 -17.91 -1.08
N PHE A 243 5.89 -17.19 -2.15
CA PHE A 243 5.00 -16.22 -2.80
C PHE A 243 3.69 -16.87 -3.25
N CYS A 244 3.75 -18.04 -3.90
CA CYS A 244 2.55 -18.75 -4.34
C CYS A 244 1.67 -19.16 -3.16
N VAL A 245 2.24 -19.71 -2.10
CA VAL A 245 1.49 -20.15 -0.91
C VAL A 245 0.83 -18.96 -0.21
N VAL A 246 1.58 -17.88 0.04
CA VAL A 246 1.04 -16.68 0.68
C VAL A 246 -0.04 -16.06 -0.21
N GLN A 247 0.15 -16.01 -1.53
CA GLN A 247 -0.86 -15.51 -2.47
C GLN A 247 -2.14 -16.34 -2.40
N ILE A 248 -2.05 -17.67 -2.45
CA ILE A 248 -3.22 -18.55 -2.36
C ILE A 248 -3.95 -18.33 -1.04
N ILE A 249 -3.23 -18.26 0.08
CA ILE A 249 -3.84 -18.00 1.40
C ILE A 249 -4.52 -16.63 1.41
N THR A 250 -3.88 -15.62 0.86
CA THR A 250 -4.43 -14.26 0.80
C THR A 250 -5.68 -14.20 -0.05
N ASP A 251 -5.67 -14.76 -1.26
CA ASP A 251 -6.79 -14.68 -2.20
C ASP A 251 -7.96 -15.55 -1.78
N MET A 252 -7.72 -16.74 -1.20
CA MET A 252 -8.78 -17.67 -0.83
C MET A 252 -9.37 -17.43 0.57
N PHE A 253 -8.58 -16.88 1.50
CA PHE A 253 -9.01 -16.77 2.91
C PHE A 253 -8.96 -15.33 3.44
N VAL A 254 -7.84 -14.64 3.26
CA VAL A 254 -7.63 -13.33 3.89
C VAL A 254 -8.51 -12.26 3.25
N THR A 255 -8.42 -12.12 1.93
CA THR A 255 -9.17 -11.11 1.17
C THR A 255 -10.67 -11.29 1.27
N PRO A 256 -11.25 -12.49 1.04
CA PRO A 256 -12.69 -12.68 1.19
C PRO A 256 -13.21 -12.46 2.62
N LYS A 257 -12.40 -12.81 3.63
CA LYS A 257 -12.78 -12.63 5.03
C LYS A 257 -12.75 -11.19 5.50
N ILE A 258 -11.80 -10.40 4.96
CA ILE A 258 -11.60 -9.00 5.36
C ILE A 258 -12.44 -8.05 4.50
N MET A 259 -12.43 -8.23 3.18
CA MET A 259 -13.05 -7.32 2.21
C MET A 259 -14.40 -7.82 1.69
N GLY A 260 -14.76 -9.09 1.96
CA GLY A 260 -15.99 -9.69 1.48
C GLY A 260 -16.02 -9.81 -0.05
N LYS A 261 -17.25 -9.77 -0.62
CA LYS A 261 -17.46 -9.90 -2.07
C LYS A 261 -17.16 -8.61 -2.86
N ALA A 262 -16.63 -7.58 -2.19
CA ALA A 262 -16.39 -6.26 -2.80
C ALA A 262 -15.34 -6.26 -3.94
N MET A 263 -14.59 -7.34 -4.12
CA MET A 263 -13.52 -7.44 -5.13
C MET A 263 -13.87 -8.34 -6.33
N GLY A 264 -15.15 -8.46 -6.70
CA GLY A 264 -15.57 -9.23 -7.89
C GLY A 264 -15.21 -8.58 -9.25
N LEU A 265 -14.21 -7.69 -9.28
CA LEU A 265 -13.78 -7.04 -10.52
C LEU A 265 -12.95 -8.00 -11.39
N ASN A 266 -13.22 -7.97 -12.70
CA ASN A 266 -12.38 -8.67 -13.68
C ASN A 266 -10.92 -8.15 -13.59
N PRO A 267 -9.90 -9.03 -13.57
CA PRO A 267 -8.50 -8.63 -13.51
C PRO A 267 -8.09 -7.57 -14.55
N ALA A 268 -8.67 -7.62 -15.75
CA ALA A 268 -8.40 -6.62 -16.78
C ALA A 268 -8.90 -5.22 -16.38
N ILE A 269 -10.09 -5.12 -15.79
CA ILE A 269 -10.64 -3.85 -15.28
C ILE A 269 -9.80 -3.33 -14.13
N LEU A 270 -9.32 -4.21 -13.26
CA LEU A 270 -8.48 -3.88 -12.14
C LEU A 270 -7.14 -3.26 -12.62
N LEU A 271 -6.44 -3.92 -13.56
CA LEU A 271 -5.20 -3.41 -14.14
C LEU A 271 -5.41 -2.09 -14.89
N LEU A 272 -6.50 -1.97 -15.64
CA LEU A 272 -6.87 -0.72 -16.32
C LEU A 272 -7.08 0.40 -15.30
N SER A 273 -7.82 0.14 -14.23
CA SER A 273 -8.09 1.12 -13.17
C SER A 273 -6.81 1.61 -12.50
N LEU A 274 -5.90 0.68 -12.17
CA LEU A 274 -4.60 1.01 -11.59
C LEU A 274 -3.75 1.82 -12.57
N SER A 275 -3.74 1.45 -13.86
CA SER A 275 -3.01 2.18 -14.90
C SER A 275 -3.52 3.62 -15.04
N VAL A 276 -4.84 3.80 -15.16
CA VAL A 276 -5.46 5.14 -15.28
C VAL A 276 -5.27 5.95 -14.01
N GLY A 277 -5.56 5.36 -12.84
CA GLY A 277 -5.42 6.02 -11.54
C GLY A 277 -3.97 6.44 -11.27
N GLY A 278 -3.03 5.52 -11.53
CA GLY A 278 -1.60 5.79 -11.37
C GLY A 278 -1.08 6.91 -12.27
N THR A 279 -1.56 6.95 -13.54
CA THR A 279 -1.17 7.99 -14.49
C THR A 279 -1.74 9.36 -14.11
N LEU A 280 -2.98 9.42 -13.62
CA LEU A 280 -3.66 10.68 -13.29
C LEU A 280 -3.22 11.27 -11.96
N LEU A 281 -3.09 10.46 -10.92
CA LEU A 281 -2.89 10.91 -9.53
C LEU A 281 -1.64 10.29 -8.87
N GLY A 282 -0.80 9.58 -9.63
CA GLY A 282 0.40 8.92 -9.10
C GLY A 282 0.05 7.86 -8.05
N PHE A 283 0.86 7.79 -6.97
CA PHE A 283 0.69 6.79 -5.92
C PHE A 283 -0.68 6.85 -5.23
N ILE A 284 -1.21 8.05 -5.00
CA ILE A 284 -2.55 8.23 -4.42
C ILE A 284 -3.60 7.65 -5.36
N GLY A 285 -3.43 7.87 -6.67
CA GLY A 285 -4.31 7.31 -7.70
C GLY A 285 -4.35 5.79 -7.71
N LEU A 286 -3.22 5.12 -7.49
CA LEU A 286 -3.17 3.66 -7.37
C LEU A 286 -4.03 3.14 -6.20
N ILE A 287 -4.01 3.83 -5.06
CA ILE A 287 -4.79 3.45 -3.88
C ILE A 287 -6.29 3.69 -4.10
N VAL A 288 -6.64 4.81 -4.74
CA VAL A 288 -8.03 5.26 -4.89
C VAL A 288 -8.71 4.63 -6.12
N ALA A 289 -7.94 4.14 -7.09
CA ALA A 289 -8.44 3.63 -8.37
C ALA A 289 -9.51 2.54 -8.21
N LEU A 290 -9.26 1.54 -7.37
CA LEU A 290 -10.15 0.40 -7.23
C LEU A 290 -11.50 0.75 -6.60
N PRO A 291 -11.58 1.45 -5.45
CA PRO A 291 -12.87 1.84 -4.89
C PRO A 291 -13.65 2.78 -5.80
N LEU A 292 -13.00 3.66 -6.55
CA LEU A 292 -13.68 4.49 -7.53
C LEU A 292 -14.22 3.67 -8.70
N THR A 293 -13.46 2.70 -9.18
CA THR A 293 -13.91 1.85 -10.30
C THR A 293 -15.08 0.96 -9.88
N SER A 294 -15.03 0.37 -8.70
CA SER A 294 -16.15 -0.44 -8.18
C SER A 294 -17.42 0.40 -8.06
N LEU A 295 -17.29 1.64 -7.59
CA LEU A 295 -18.39 2.58 -7.50
C LEU A 295 -18.96 2.96 -8.88
N ILE A 296 -18.09 3.29 -9.86
CA ILE A 296 -18.51 3.60 -11.24
C ILE A 296 -19.28 2.44 -11.83
N ILE A 297 -18.80 1.21 -11.67
CA ILE A 297 -19.49 0.01 -12.18
C ILE A 297 -20.83 -0.20 -11.48
N ALA A 298 -20.89 -0.02 -10.15
CA ALA A 298 -22.15 -0.15 -9.40
C ALA A 298 -23.20 0.87 -9.86
N TYR A 299 -22.78 2.12 -10.10
CA TYR A 299 -23.66 3.16 -10.60
C TYR A 299 -24.07 2.92 -12.06
N TRP A 300 -23.14 2.45 -12.91
CA TRP A 300 -23.45 2.06 -14.28
C TRP A 300 -24.52 0.96 -14.32
N GLN A 301 -24.35 -0.09 -13.52
CA GLN A 301 -25.34 -1.16 -13.42
C GLN A 301 -26.69 -0.68 -12.89
N ARG A 302 -26.68 0.26 -11.95
CA ARG A 302 -27.91 0.77 -11.33
C ARG A 302 -28.71 1.69 -12.24
N TYR A 303 -28.04 2.55 -13.01
CA TYR A 303 -28.72 3.59 -13.79
C TYR A 303 -28.81 3.30 -15.28
N VAL A 304 -27.83 2.59 -15.85
CA VAL A 304 -27.81 2.31 -17.29
C VAL A 304 -28.38 0.92 -17.61
N THR A 305 -27.90 -0.12 -16.92
CA THR A 305 -28.33 -1.50 -17.23
C THR A 305 -29.78 -1.77 -16.82
N LYS A 306 -30.25 -1.22 -15.69
CA LYS A 306 -31.65 -1.37 -15.28
C LYS A 306 -32.62 -0.59 -16.17
N GLU A 307 -32.20 0.58 -16.67
CA GLU A 307 -33.01 1.39 -17.58
C GLU A 307 -33.24 0.63 -18.89
N HIS A 308 -32.19 0.01 -19.45
CA HIS A 308 -32.32 -0.82 -20.65
C HIS A 308 -33.18 -2.07 -20.44
N LEU A 309 -33.08 -2.74 -19.29
CA LEU A 309 -33.94 -3.90 -19.00
C LEU A 309 -35.43 -3.52 -18.92
N ASN A 310 -35.75 -2.37 -18.32
CA ASN A 310 -37.10 -1.87 -18.22
C ASN A 310 -37.64 -1.43 -19.61
N GLU A 311 -36.81 -0.82 -20.44
CA GLU A 311 -37.18 -0.47 -21.83
C GLU A 311 -37.43 -1.70 -22.69
N ASP A 312 -36.61 -2.76 -22.54
CA ASP A 312 -36.78 -4.03 -23.28
C ASP A 312 -38.06 -4.76 -22.84
N GLU A 313 -38.38 -4.76 -21.51
CA GLU A 313 -39.63 -5.33 -21.01
C GLU A 313 -40.87 -4.54 -21.49
N ASP A 314 -40.82 -3.22 -21.50
CA ASP A 314 -41.89 -2.34 -22.01
C ASP A 314 -42.09 -2.52 -23.50
N ASN A 315 -41.01 -2.66 -24.27
CA ASN A 315 -41.07 -2.90 -25.71
C ASN A 315 -41.60 -4.31 -26.05
N ALA A 316 -41.21 -5.32 -25.26
CA ALA A 316 -41.71 -6.70 -25.38
C ALA A 316 -43.21 -6.75 -25.08
N GLN A 317 -43.69 -6.08 -24.04
CA GLN A 317 -45.14 -5.98 -23.72
C GLN A 317 -45.92 -5.28 -24.81
N LYS A 318 -45.45 -4.15 -25.33
CA LYS A 318 -46.11 -3.44 -26.47
C LYS A 318 -46.18 -4.28 -27.72
N THR A 319 -45.15 -5.11 -27.98
CA THR A 319 -45.12 -6.00 -29.15
C THR A 319 -46.15 -7.14 -28.98
N VAL A 320 -46.31 -7.70 -27.82
CA VAL A 320 -47.31 -8.74 -27.50
C VAL A 320 -48.73 -8.17 -27.62
N GLU A 321 -48.99 -6.98 -27.09
CA GLU A 321 -50.30 -6.29 -27.20
C GLU A 321 -50.67 -5.95 -28.66
N SER A 322 -49.68 -5.60 -29.50
CA SER A 322 -49.91 -5.32 -30.90
C SER A 322 -50.22 -6.55 -31.77
N GLN A 323 -49.79 -7.73 -31.33
CA GLN A 323 -50.09 -9.03 -32.00
C GLN A 323 -51.42 -9.63 -31.57
N GLN A 324 -52.05 -9.16 -30.48
CA GLN A 324 -53.36 -9.62 -30.03
C GLN A 324 -54.53 -8.75 -30.49
N LYS A 325 -54.28 -7.69 -31.21
CA LYS A 325 -55.29 -6.85 -31.89
C LYS A 325 -55.32 -7.14 -33.39
#